data_774a787ffe0fb9c59dd52659bde334a6
#
_entry.id   774a787ffe0fb9c59dd52659bde334a6
#
_cell.length_a   1.000
_cell.length_b   1.000
_cell.length_c   1.000
_cell.angle_alpha   90.00
_cell.angle_beta   90.00
_cell.angle_gamma   90.00
#
_symmetry.space_group_name_H-M   'P 1'
#
loop_
_entity.id
_entity.type
_entity.pdbx_description
1 polymer ?
#
loop_
_entity_poly.entity_id
_entity_poly.type
_entity_poly.pdbx_seq_one_letter_code
_entity_poly.pdbx_strand_id
1 'polypeptide(L)'
;MLLQLLFVLVAIIVGARLGGSGLGVMGGVGLAILTFVFGLQPTAPPIDVMLMIVAVISAASCMQAAGGLDYMVKLAERLLRRNPSQVTILSPLVTYLFTFVAGTGHVAYSVLPVIAEVATETKIRPERPLGIAVIASQQAITASPISAATVALLGLLTGFDITLFDILKITIPATLIGVLVGAFLSKKVGKELLEDPEYLRRLEAGMIDTKHVELNDVKNMFHARISVIIFIAATLLIVLFGSIPAMRPVFNGAALDMPSIIEILMLCAAAIILIISRTDGIKATQGSVFPAGMQAVIAIFGIAWMGDTFINGNITELTGSIEGIVRQMPWLFGLALFVMSILLYSQAATVRAIVPLGIALGISPMMLIALFPAVNGYFFIPNYPTVVAAINFDRTGTTGIGKWILNHSFMMPGMVATLVSIVVGLLLIQVF
;
A
#
# COMPACT_ATOMS: atom_id res chain seq x y z
N MET A 1 -10.61 -12.61 27.61
CA MET A 1 -10.40 -12.39 26.16
C MET A 1 -11.40 -11.41 25.53
N LEU A 2 -12.74 -11.64 25.50
CA LEU A 2 -13.70 -10.77 24.75
C LEU A 2 -13.67 -9.29 25.17
N LEU A 3 -13.56 -8.97 26.46
CA LEU A 3 -13.45 -7.58 26.93
C LEU A 3 -12.14 -6.92 26.48
N GLN A 4 -11.03 -7.65 26.52
CA GLN A 4 -9.73 -7.17 25.99
C GLN A 4 -9.80 -6.88 24.48
N LEU A 5 -10.45 -7.79 23.71
CA LEU A 5 -10.69 -7.59 22.29
C LEU A 5 -11.53 -6.33 22.02
N LEU A 6 -12.55 -6.08 22.84
CA LEU A 6 -13.37 -4.87 22.73
C LEU A 6 -12.51 -3.60 22.90
N PHE A 7 -11.62 -3.55 23.89
CA PHE A 7 -10.72 -2.40 24.06
C PHE A 7 -9.74 -2.25 22.90
N VAL A 8 -9.21 -3.35 22.38
CA VAL A 8 -8.35 -3.33 21.17
C VAL A 8 -9.12 -2.74 20.00
N LEU A 9 -10.34 -3.19 19.72
CA LEU A 9 -11.17 -2.66 18.63
C LEU A 9 -11.55 -1.19 18.83
N VAL A 10 -11.88 -0.78 20.05
CA VAL A 10 -12.17 0.60 20.37
C VAL A 10 -10.94 1.50 20.13
N ALA A 11 -9.75 1.07 20.58
CA ALA A 11 -8.51 1.80 20.33
C ALA A 11 -8.23 1.96 18.82
N ILE A 12 -8.44 0.90 18.04
CA ILE A 12 -8.31 0.92 16.58
C ILE A 12 -9.30 1.91 15.95
N ILE A 13 -10.59 1.83 16.29
CA ILE A 13 -11.65 2.67 15.71
C ILE A 13 -11.42 4.14 16.05
N VAL A 14 -11.10 4.46 17.31
CA VAL A 14 -10.81 5.84 17.73
C VAL A 14 -9.54 6.33 17.05
N GLY A 15 -8.48 5.53 17.00
CA GLY A 15 -7.24 5.87 16.33
C GLY A 15 -7.40 6.16 14.84
N ALA A 16 -8.21 5.34 14.15
CA ALA A 16 -8.54 5.55 12.74
C ALA A 16 -9.31 6.87 12.52
N ARG A 17 -10.22 7.24 13.43
CA ARG A 17 -10.96 8.51 13.36
C ARG A 17 -10.09 9.74 13.62
N LEU A 18 -9.07 9.62 14.46
CA LEU A 18 -8.12 10.72 14.72
C LEU A 18 -7.24 11.00 13.50
N GLY A 19 -7.01 10.00 12.63
CA GLY A 19 -6.19 10.13 11.43
C GLY A 19 -4.70 10.31 11.72
N GLY A 20 -3.89 10.40 10.67
CA GLY A 20 -2.43 10.60 10.78
C GLY A 20 -1.76 9.59 11.70
N SER A 21 -1.03 10.06 12.71
CA SER A 21 -0.39 9.22 13.74
C SER A 21 -1.36 8.72 14.82
N GLY A 22 -2.64 9.15 14.79
CA GLY A 22 -3.66 8.82 15.79
C GLY A 22 -3.84 7.32 15.98
N LEU A 23 -3.75 6.54 14.89
CA LEU A 23 -3.85 5.09 14.93
C LEU A 23 -2.78 4.47 15.84
N GLY A 24 -1.52 4.87 15.66
CA GLY A 24 -0.42 4.34 16.47
C GLY A 24 -0.47 4.79 17.93
N VAL A 25 -0.79 6.07 18.16
CA VAL A 25 -0.88 6.61 19.54
C VAL A 25 -2.01 5.92 20.32
N MET A 26 -3.17 5.69 19.69
CA MET A 26 -4.26 4.92 20.29
C MET A 26 -3.90 3.44 20.48
N GLY A 27 -3.05 2.87 19.64
CA GLY A 27 -2.46 1.55 19.89
C GLY A 27 -1.67 1.52 21.22
N GLY A 28 -0.92 2.58 21.52
CA GLY A 28 -0.25 2.75 22.82
C GLY A 28 -1.23 2.82 24.00
N VAL A 29 -2.37 3.49 23.85
CA VAL A 29 -3.43 3.52 24.87
C VAL A 29 -4.02 2.13 25.08
N GLY A 30 -4.35 1.41 23.99
CA GLY A 30 -4.83 0.04 24.06
C GLY A 30 -3.83 -0.90 24.73
N LEU A 31 -2.53 -0.78 24.39
CA LEU A 31 -1.46 -1.54 25.04
C LEU A 31 -1.39 -1.25 26.54
N ALA A 32 -1.48 0.02 26.94
CA ALA A 32 -1.47 0.41 28.34
C ALA A 32 -2.66 -0.25 29.11
N ILE A 33 -3.85 -0.26 28.53
CA ILE A 33 -5.02 -0.94 29.12
C ILE A 33 -4.77 -2.45 29.21
N LEU A 34 -4.26 -3.10 28.17
CA LEU A 34 -3.95 -4.52 28.18
C LEU A 34 -2.93 -4.87 29.29
N THR A 35 -1.91 -4.03 29.44
CA THR A 35 -0.82 -4.28 30.41
C THR A 35 -1.21 -3.91 31.82
N PHE A 36 -1.67 -2.68 32.06
CA PHE A 36 -1.85 -2.18 33.42
C PHE A 36 -3.23 -2.51 34.03
N VAL A 37 -4.26 -2.73 33.21
CA VAL A 37 -5.59 -3.07 33.71
C VAL A 37 -5.84 -4.58 33.64
N PHE A 38 -5.45 -5.22 32.52
CA PHE A 38 -5.68 -6.67 32.34
C PHE A 38 -4.48 -7.53 32.75
N GLY A 39 -3.33 -6.95 33.06
CA GLY A 39 -2.14 -7.66 33.51
C GLY A 39 -1.45 -8.51 32.44
N LEU A 40 -1.69 -8.22 31.14
CA LEU A 40 -1.00 -8.93 30.08
C LEU A 40 0.47 -8.45 30.00
N GLN A 41 1.38 -9.42 29.89
CA GLN A 41 2.80 -9.11 29.68
C GLN A 41 2.99 -8.53 28.29
N PRO A 42 3.54 -7.30 28.14
CA PRO A 42 3.79 -6.71 26.85
C PRO A 42 4.87 -7.49 26.09
N THR A 43 4.65 -7.70 24.79
CA THR A 43 5.65 -8.25 23.87
C THR A 43 6.75 -7.24 23.56
N ALA A 44 7.78 -7.62 22.80
CA ALA A 44 8.72 -6.67 22.26
C ALA A 44 8.08 -5.84 21.12
N PRO A 45 8.37 -4.53 21.01
CA PRO A 45 7.91 -3.75 19.85
C PRO A 45 8.63 -4.22 18.56
N PRO A 46 8.02 -4.05 17.38
CA PRO A 46 8.56 -4.54 16.10
C PRO A 46 9.65 -3.63 15.54
N ILE A 47 10.78 -3.51 16.26
CA ILE A 47 11.87 -2.54 15.98
C ILE A 47 12.46 -2.75 14.60
N ASP A 48 12.81 -3.98 14.22
CA ASP A 48 13.43 -4.28 12.92
C ASP A 48 12.55 -3.82 11.75
N VAL A 49 11.25 -4.10 11.81
CA VAL A 49 10.30 -3.65 10.76
C VAL A 49 10.22 -2.13 10.71
N MET A 50 10.21 -1.46 11.86
CA MET A 50 10.19 0.00 11.93
C MET A 50 11.44 0.61 11.32
N LEU A 51 12.63 0.07 11.62
CA LEU A 51 13.90 0.56 11.08
C LEU A 51 14.02 0.31 9.57
N MET A 52 13.62 -0.86 9.08
CA MET A 52 13.54 -1.12 7.64
C MET A 52 12.68 -0.07 6.92
N ILE A 53 11.50 0.24 7.47
CA ILE A 53 10.59 1.22 6.87
C ILE A 53 11.20 2.62 6.91
N VAL A 54 11.85 3.02 8.01
CA VAL A 54 12.56 4.30 8.13
C VAL A 54 13.65 4.43 7.07
N ALA A 55 14.43 3.39 6.83
CA ALA A 55 15.49 3.39 5.81
C ALA A 55 14.91 3.57 4.39
N VAL A 56 13.86 2.81 4.04
CA VAL A 56 13.17 2.93 2.75
C VAL A 56 12.58 4.31 2.55
N ILE A 57 11.89 4.85 3.57
CA ILE A 57 11.30 6.19 3.53
C ILE A 57 12.39 7.25 3.34
N SER A 58 13.53 7.11 4.01
CA SER A 58 14.64 8.04 3.87
C SER A 58 15.14 8.09 2.43
N ALA A 59 15.33 6.94 1.78
CA ALA A 59 15.74 6.89 0.37
C ALA A 59 14.68 7.47 -0.57
N ALA A 60 13.42 7.10 -0.39
CA ALA A 60 12.32 7.60 -1.20
C ALA A 60 12.12 9.12 -1.04
N SER A 61 12.31 9.65 0.16
CA SER A 61 12.22 11.09 0.45
C SER A 61 13.38 11.87 -0.17
N CYS A 62 14.59 11.31 -0.15
CA CYS A 62 15.75 11.89 -0.86
C CYS A 62 15.52 11.90 -2.38
N MET A 63 14.95 10.82 -2.94
CA MET A 63 14.55 10.75 -4.35
C MET A 63 13.49 11.82 -4.68
N GLN A 64 12.49 12.00 -3.82
CA GLN A 64 11.48 13.06 -3.98
C GLN A 64 12.12 14.44 -3.96
N ALA A 65 12.97 14.74 -2.99
CA ALA A 65 13.64 16.03 -2.85
C ALA A 65 14.57 16.36 -4.03
N ALA A 66 15.13 15.33 -4.67
CA ALA A 66 15.93 15.45 -5.90
C ALA A 66 15.08 15.64 -7.17
N GLY A 67 13.74 15.66 -7.05
CA GLY A 67 12.81 15.80 -8.19
C GLY A 67 12.47 14.48 -8.89
N GLY A 68 12.86 13.34 -8.32
CA GLY A 68 12.65 12.03 -8.94
C GLY A 68 11.18 11.69 -9.14
N LEU A 69 10.29 12.03 -8.18
CA LEU A 69 8.85 11.84 -8.35
C LEU A 69 8.29 12.72 -9.49
N ASP A 70 8.70 14.00 -9.58
CA ASP A 70 8.26 14.88 -10.64
C ASP A 70 8.71 14.37 -12.03
N TYR A 71 9.92 13.80 -12.10
CA TYR A 71 10.41 13.14 -13.32
C TYR A 71 9.54 11.94 -13.72
N MET A 72 9.17 11.08 -12.74
CA MET A 72 8.29 9.95 -12.99
C MET A 72 6.91 10.41 -13.47
N VAL A 73 6.36 11.47 -12.86
CA VAL A 73 5.06 12.05 -13.26
C VAL A 73 5.10 12.58 -14.70
N LYS A 74 6.17 13.30 -15.11
CA LYS A 74 6.36 13.73 -16.51
C LYS A 74 6.44 12.55 -17.49
N LEU A 75 7.03 11.44 -17.06
CA LEU A 75 7.06 10.22 -17.87
C LEU A 75 5.65 9.60 -18.02
N ALA A 76 4.89 9.56 -16.92
CA ALA A 76 3.50 9.09 -16.91
C ALA A 76 2.61 9.95 -17.81
N GLU A 77 2.69 11.28 -17.66
CA GLU A 77 1.94 12.21 -18.50
C GLU A 77 2.21 11.97 -19.99
N ARG A 78 3.50 11.89 -20.39
CA ARG A 78 3.87 11.63 -21.78
C ARG A 78 3.30 10.31 -22.30
N LEU A 79 3.28 9.26 -21.47
CA LEU A 79 2.71 7.95 -21.85
C LEU A 79 1.20 8.03 -22.04
N LEU A 80 0.50 8.67 -21.09
CA LEU A 80 -0.96 8.79 -21.09
C LEU A 80 -1.44 9.66 -22.26
N ARG A 81 -0.80 10.83 -22.50
CA ARG A 81 -1.14 11.72 -23.61
C ARG A 81 -0.82 11.13 -24.98
N ARG A 82 0.15 10.22 -25.07
CA ARG A 82 0.45 9.53 -26.34
C ARG A 82 -0.61 8.48 -26.70
N ASN A 83 -1.30 7.91 -25.71
CA ASN A 83 -2.30 6.86 -25.92
C ASN A 83 -3.60 7.16 -25.14
N PRO A 84 -4.26 8.28 -25.43
CA PRO A 84 -5.35 8.79 -24.59
C PRO A 84 -6.58 7.89 -24.59
N SER A 85 -6.88 7.20 -25.72
CA SER A 85 -7.99 6.25 -25.82
C SER A 85 -7.84 5.01 -24.88
N GLN A 86 -6.62 4.76 -24.42
CA GLN A 86 -6.31 3.65 -23.51
C GLN A 86 -6.12 4.10 -22.06
N VAL A 87 -6.48 5.32 -21.71
CA VAL A 87 -6.24 5.90 -20.39
C VAL A 87 -6.79 5.01 -19.26
N THR A 88 -7.93 4.34 -19.43
CA THR A 88 -8.51 3.44 -18.42
C THR A 88 -7.65 2.19 -18.15
N ILE A 89 -6.83 1.75 -19.11
CA ILE A 89 -5.90 0.61 -18.92
C ILE A 89 -4.51 1.08 -18.52
N LEU A 90 -4.03 2.17 -19.11
CA LEU A 90 -2.67 2.66 -18.84
C LEU A 90 -2.54 3.34 -17.47
N SER A 91 -3.58 4.04 -17.03
CA SER A 91 -3.55 4.73 -15.72
C SER A 91 -3.28 3.79 -14.54
N PRO A 92 -4.00 2.67 -14.38
CA PRO A 92 -3.71 1.74 -13.29
C PRO A 92 -2.32 1.10 -13.42
N LEU A 93 -1.82 0.82 -14.63
CA LEU A 93 -0.46 0.29 -14.82
C LEU A 93 0.61 1.30 -14.40
N VAL A 94 0.40 2.56 -14.71
CA VAL A 94 1.32 3.65 -14.31
C VAL A 94 1.31 3.83 -12.79
N THR A 95 0.14 3.93 -12.17
CA THR A 95 0.05 4.08 -10.70
C THR A 95 0.56 2.84 -9.97
N TYR A 96 0.30 1.64 -10.52
CA TYR A 96 0.87 0.41 -10.00
C TYR A 96 2.39 0.42 -10.04
N LEU A 97 2.99 0.73 -11.20
CA LEU A 97 4.44 0.79 -11.35
C LEU A 97 5.08 1.83 -10.42
N PHE A 98 4.46 3.00 -10.29
CA PHE A 98 4.97 4.05 -9.41
C PHE A 98 4.97 3.61 -7.95
N THR A 99 3.86 3.03 -7.49
CA THR A 99 3.75 2.51 -6.12
C THR A 99 4.69 1.32 -5.90
N PHE A 100 4.80 0.42 -6.88
CA PHE A 100 5.71 -0.71 -6.83
C PHE A 100 7.17 -0.26 -6.61
N VAL A 101 7.61 0.75 -7.38
CA VAL A 101 8.95 1.31 -7.29
C VAL A 101 9.15 2.12 -6.01
N ALA A 102 8.18 2.95 -5.62
CA ALA A 102 8.31 3.84 -4.46
C ALA A 102 7.99 3.16 -3.10
N GLY A 103 7.39 1.97 -3.12
CA GLY A 103 6.98 1.25 -1.91
C GLY A 103 5.80 1.89 -1.15
N THR A 104 5.17 2.92 -1.70
CA THR A 104 4.08 3.66 -1.05
C THR A 104 3.00 4.12 -2.04
N GLY A 105 1.73 3.99 -1.66
CA GLY A 105 0.58 4.44 -2.47
C GLY A 105 0.43 5.97 -2.57
N HIS A 106 1.15 6.74 -1.76
CA HIS A 106 1.06 8.20 -1.78
C HIS A 106 1.55 8.83 -3.09
N VAL A 107 2.41 8.14 -3.86
CA VAL A 107 2.85 8.59 -5.20
C VAL A 107 1.68 8.75 -6.18
N ALA A 108 0.55 8.08 -5.94
CA ALA A 108 -0.65 8.23 -6.76
C ALA A 108 -1.16 9.68 -6.78
N TYR A 109 -1.01 10.45 -5.69
CA TYR A 109 -1.43 11.87 -5.66
C TYR A 109 -0.82 12.71 -6.79
N SER A 110 0.39 12.39 -7.20
CA SER A 110 1.08 13.13 -8.26
C SER A 110 0.58 12.77 -9.67
N VAL A 111 -0.02 11.60 -9.85
CA VAL A 111 -0.46 11.10 -11.16
C VAL A 111 -1.97 11.27 -11.37
N LEU A 112 -2.77 11.19 -10.32
CA LEU A 112 -4.24 11.27 -10.40
C LEU A 112 -4.74 12.55 -11.10
N PRO A 113 -4.17 13.77 -10.87
CA PRO A 113 -4.58 14.97 -11.60
C PRO A 113 -4.38 14.84 -13.12
N VAL A 114 -3.24 14.26 -13.54
CA VAL A 114 -2.93 14.05 -14.96
C VAL A 114 -3.92 13.05 -15.58
N ILE A 115 -4.26 11.98 -14.85
CA ILE A 115 -5.25 11.00 -15.30
C ILE A 115 -6.61 11.66 -15.50
N ALA A 116 -7.06 12.48 -14.54
CA ALA A 116 -8.32 13.20 -14.60
C ALA A 116 -8.37 14.15 -15.83
N GLU A 117 -7.30 14.89 -16.05
CA GLU A 117 -7.16 15.82 -17.18
C GLU A 117 -7.22 15.08 -18.51
N VAL A 118 -6.36 14.08 -18.73
CA VAL A 118 -6.30 13.32 -19.99
C VAL A 118 -7.65 12.63 -20.27
N ALA A 119 -8.30 12.07 -19.26
CA ALA A 119 -9.61 11.46 -19.42
C ALA A 119 -10.67 12.48 -19.83
N THR A 120 -10.70 13.67 -19.22
CA THR A 120 -11.64 14.74 -19.54
C THR A 120 -11.43 15.28 -20.95
N GLU A 121 -10.18 15.54 -21.34
CA GLU A 121 -9.82 16.02 -22.70
C GLU A 121 -10.26 15.03 -23.80
N THR A 122 -10.11 13.74 -23.52
CA THR A 122 -10.45 12.66 -24.47
C THR A 122 -11.89 12.21 -24.41
N LYS A 123 -12.72 12.91 -23.60
CA LYS A 123 -14.13 12.60 -23.39
C LYS A 123 -14.38 11.20 -22.81
N ILE A 124 -13.38 10.62 -22.16
CA ILE A 124 -13.54 9.40 -21.38
C ILE A 124 -13.99 9.80 -19.98
N ARG A 125 -15.00 9.13 -19.46
CA ARG A 125 -15.52 9.34 -18.09
C ARG A 125 -14.39 9.16 -17.06
N PRO A 126 -13.96 10.21 -16.31
CA PRO A 126 -12.83 10.14 -15.39
C PRO A 126 -12.99 9.11 -14.28
N GLU A 127 -14.22 8.81 -13.84
CA GLU A 127 -14.51 7.74 -12.90
C GLU A 127 -13.85 6.41 -13.27
N ARG A 128 -13.79 6.08 -14.56
CA ARG A 128 -13.26 4.82 -15.08
C ARG A 128 -11.76 4.69 -14.78
N PRO A 129 -10.87 5.57 -15.29
CA PRO A 129 -9.44 5.46 -15.03
C PRO A 129 -9.06 5.84 -13.60
N LEU A 130 -9.70 6.82 -12.95
CA LEU A 130 -9.38 7.24 -11.59
C LEU A 130 -9.73 6.15 -10.57
N GLY A 131 -10.91 5.53 -10.70
CA GLY A 131 -11.33 4.47 -9.78
C GLY A 131 -10.33 3.34 -9.73
N ILE A 132 -9.96 2.78 -10.88
CA ILE A 132 -9.01 1.66 -10.92
C ILE A 132 -7.56 2.10 -10.69
N ALA A 133 -7.15 3.33 -11.01
CA ALA A 133 -5.80 3.82 -10.74
C ALA A 133 -5.50 3.90 -9.24
N VAL A 134 -6.47 4.37 -8.44
CA VAL A 134 -6.38 4.35 -6.97
C VAL A 134 -6.24 2.93 -6.45
N ILE A 135 -7.08 2.00 -6.93
CA ILE A 135 -7.02 0.59 -6.53
C ILE A 135 -5.67 -0.03 -6.91
N ALA A 136 -5.19 0.22 -8.12
CA ALA A 136 -3.92 -0.29 -8.61
C ALA A 136 -2.72 0.16 -7.78
N SER A 137 -2.72 1.43 -7.35
CA SER A 137 -1.67 1.95 -6.49
C SER A 137 -1.61 1.21 -5.14
N GLN A 138 -2.73 0.80 -4.61
CA GLN A 138 -2.77 0.09 -3.33
C GLN A 138 -2.50 -1.41 -3.50
N GLN A 139 -2.99 -2.04 -4.57
CA GLN A 139 -2.62 -3.43 -4.89
C GLN A 139 -1.10 -3.58 -5.06
N ALA A 140 -0.45 -2.59 -5.67
CA ALA A 140 1.00 -2.58 -5.84
C ALA A 140 1.79 -2.57 -4.52
N ILE A 141 1.22 -2.08 -3.41
CA ILE A 141 1.86 -2.12 -2.08
C ILE A 141 2.12 -3.58 -1.67
N THR A 142 1.18 -4.49 -1.91
CA THR A 142 1.33 -5.91 -1.57
C THR A 142 2.24 -6.67 -2.54
N ALA A 143 2.63 -6.05 -3.64
CA ALA A 143 3.59 -6.60 -4.61
C ALA A 143 4.97 -5.93 -4.54
N SER A 144 5.09 -4.75 -3.91
CA SER A 144 6.36 -4.03 -3.86
C SER A 144 7.34 -4.65 -2.85
N PRO A 145 8.58 -4.96 -3.27
CA PRO A 145 9.58 -5.59 -2.40
C PRO A 145 10.02 -4.72 -1.22
N ILE A 146 9.79 -3.41 -1.31
CA ILE A 146 10.23 -2.41 -0.34
C ILE A 146 9.07 -1.75 0.40
N SER A 147 7.84 -2.18 0.17
CA SER A 147 6.69 -1.63 0.90
C SER A 147 6.68 -2.09 2.35
N ALA A 148 6.18 -1.23 3.24
CA ALA A 148 6.04 -1.55 4.65
C ALA A 148 5.21 -2.84 4.89
N ALA A 149 4.23 -3.12 4.03
CA ALA A 149 3.39 -4.31 4.16
C ALA A 149 4.11 -5.60 3.78
N THR A 150 4.85 -5.60 2.65
CA THR A 150 5.64 -6.77 2.21
C THR A 150 6.80 -7.04 3.16
N VAL A 151 7.48 -5.99 3.62
CA VAL A 151 8.55 -6.09 4.62
C VAL A 151 8.02 -6.66 5.94
N ALA A 152 6.83 -6.20 6.39
CA ALA A 152 6.18 -6.74 7.58
C ALA A 152 5.83 -8.22 7.42
N LEU A 153 5.27 -8.62 6.27
CA LEU A 153 4.96 -10.02 5.99
C LEU A 153 6.23 -10.88 5.94
N LEU A 154 7.26 -10.43 5.24
CA LEU A 154 8.55 -11.13 5.18
C LEU A 154 9.13 -11.34 6.58
N GLY A 155 9.13 -10.31 7.43
CA GLY A 155 9.62 -10.41 8.81
C GLY A 155 8.87 -11.45 9.65
N LEU A 156 7.54 -11.55 9.49
CA LEU A 156 6.72 -12.55 10.19
C LEU A 156 6.96 -13.98 9.68
N LEU A 157 7.36 -14.14 8.43
CA LEU A 157 7.57 -15.44 7.79
C LEU A 157 9.04 -15.90 7.79
N THR A 158 9.97 -15.14 8.37
CA THR A 158 11.42 -15.46 8.38
C THR A 158 11.73 -16.85 8.97
N GLY A 159 10.94 -17.32 9.94
CA GLY A 159 11.14 -18.64 10.56
C GLY A 159 10.62 -19.85 9.76
N PHE A 160 10.11 -19.63 8.53
CA PHE A 160 9.46 -20.67 7.72
C PHE A 160 10.18 -20.90 6.38
N ASP A 161 11.44 -20.56 6.24
CA ASP A 161 12.23 -20.66 5.00
C ASP A 161 11.62 -19.92 3.79
N ILE A 162 10.78 -18.91 4.05
CA ILE A 162 10.19 -18.05 3.03
C ILE A 162 11.15 -16.93 2.66
N THR A 163 11.42 -16.82 1.37
CA THR A 163 12.23 -15.74 0.80
C THR A 163 11.35 -14.59 0.28
N LEU A 164 11.95 -13.42 0.07
CA LEU A 164 11.26 -12.32 -0.62
C LEU A 164 10.76 -12.73 -2.01
N PHE A 165 11.52 -13.56 -2.72
CA PHE A 165 11.12 -14.08 -4.03
C PHE A 165 9.84 -14.93 -3.95
N ASP A 166 9.67 -15.73 -2.90
CA ASP A 166 8.45 -16.54 -2.71
C ASP A 166 7.21 -15.68 -2.54
N ILE A 167 7.34 -14.54 -1.88
CA ILE A 167 6.26 -13.56 -1.78
C ILE A 167 6.00 -12.93 -3.15
N LEU A 168 7.04 -12.42 -3.81
CA LEU A 168 6.91 -11.64 -5.05
C LEU A 168 6.42 -12.47 -6.24
N LYS A 169 6.87 -13.72 -6.38
CA LYS A 169 6.44 -14.63 -7.49
C LYS A 169 4.94 -14.91 -7.45
N ILE A 170 4.29 -14.77 -6.29
CA ILE A 170 2.84 -14.92 -6.14
C ILE A 170 2.15 -13.57 -6.22
N THR A 171 2.61 -12.59 -5.45
CA THR A 171 1.88 -11.33 -5.29
C THR A 171 1.94 -10.44 -6.53
N ILE A 172 3.06 -10.39 -7.25
CA ILE A 172 3.17 -9.58 -8.48
C ILE A 172 2.18 -10.04 -9.54
N PRO A 173 2.18 -11.30 -10.01
CA PRO A 173 1.23 -11.72 -11.04
C PRO A 173 -0.21 -11.69 -10.52
N ALA A 174 -0.46 -12.05 -9.27
CA ALA A 174 -1.80 -12.04 -8.69
C ALA A 174 -2.42 -10.63 -8.70
N THR A 175 -1.71 -9.63 -8.17
CA THR A 175 -2.23 -8.26 -8.09
C THR A 175 -2.27 -7.58 -9.46
N LEU A 176 -1.30 -7.84 -10.33
CA LEU A 176 -1.29 -7.28 -11.68
C LEU A 176 -2.47 -7.80 -12.52
N ILE A 177 -2.76 -9.11 -12.46
CA ILE A 177 -3.93 -9.70 -13.11
C ILE A 177 -5.21 -9.12 -12.52
N GLY A 178 -5.32 -9.02 -11.19
CA GLY A 178 -6.46 -8.40 -10.51
C GLY A 178 -6.72 -6.98 -10.98
N VAL A 179 -5.67 -6.16 -11.05
CA VAL A 179 -5.74 -4.77 -11.54
C VAL A 179 -6.16 -4.72 -13.02
N LEU A 180 -5.61 -5.56 -13.86
CA LEU A 180 -5.97 -5.60 -15.29
C LEU A 180 -7.42 -6.00 -15.51
N VAL A 181 -7.91 -7.02 -14.80
CA VAL A 181 -9.34 -7.41 -14.85
C VAL A 181 -10.22 -6.29 -14.35
N GLY A 182 -9.87 -5.65 -13.22
CA GLY A 182 -10.56 -4.47 -12.72
C GLY A 182 -10.60 -3.32 -13.73
N ALA A 183 -9.48 -3.05 -14.42
CA ALA A 183 -9.38 -2.03 -15.45
C ALA A 183 -10.28 -2.33 -16.67
N PHE A 184 -10.32 -3.60 -17.08
CA PHE A 184 -11.16 -4.03 -18.20
C PHE A 184 -12.66 -3.85 -17.90
N LEU A 185 -13.08 -4.21 -16.70
CA LEU A 185 -14.47 -4.01 -16.26
C LEU A 185 -14.80 -2.54 -16.06
N SER A 186 -13.84 -1.74 -15.59
CA SER A 186 -14.01 -0.29 -15.38
C SER A 186 -14.32 0.46 -16.68
N LYS A 187 -13.92 -0.04 -17.86
CA LYS A 187 -14.28 0.57 -19.16
C LYS A 187 -15.78 0.72 -19.37
N LYS A 188 -16.59 -0.12 -18.74
CA LYS A 188 -18.05 -0.15 -18.91
C LYS A 188 -18.82 0.54 -17.78
N VAL A 189 -18.13 1.17 -16.83
CA VAL A 189 -18.76 1.84 -15.69
C VAL A 189 -19.39 3.15 -16.14
N GLY A 190 -20.62 3.38 -15.69
CA GLY A 190 -21.36 4.61 -15.91
C GLY A 190 -21.71 4.88 -17.39
N LYS A 191 -22.36 6.00 -17.63
CA LYS A 191 -22.66 6.49 -18.98
C LYS A 191 -21.42 7.08 -19.64
N GLU A 192 -21.47 7.28 -20.95
CA GLU A 192 -20.44 8.08 -21.63
C GLU A 192 -20.40 9.51 -21.07
N LEU A 193 -19.24 10.13 -21.05
CA LEU A 193 -19.07 11.45 -20.40
C LEU A 193 -20.02 12.49 -20.95
N LEU A 194 -20.20 12.54 -22.27
CA LEU A 194 -21.09 13.49 -22.94
C LEU A 194 -22.57 13.25 -22.69
N GLU A 195 -22.95 12.11 -22.12
CA GLU A 195 -24.33 11.75 -21.75
C GLU A 195 -24.57 11.81 -20.25
N ASP A 196 -23.54 12.17 -19.46
CA ASP A 196 -23.63 12.23 -18.01
C ASP A 196 -24.30 13.53 -17.54
N PRO A 197 -25.42 13.47 -16.80
CA PRO A 197 -26.16 14.67 -16.38
C PRO A 197 -25.36 15.60 -15.48
N GLU A 198 -24.50 15.06 -14.62
CA GLU A 198 -23.68 15.87 -13.72
C GLU A 198 -22.56 16.59 -14.47
N TYR A 199 -21.93 15.91 -15.42
CA TYR A 199 -20.96 16.54 -16.31
C TYR A 199 -21.58 17.68 -17.11
N LEU A 200 -22.75 17.44 -17.74
CA LEU A 200 -23.44 18.47 -18.53
C LEU A 200 -23.82 19.67 -17.66
N ARG A 201 -24.36 19.44 -16.47
CA ARG A 201 -24.70 20.50 -15.51
C ARG A 201 -23.48 21.34 -15.13
N ARG A 202 -22.33 20.69 -14.86
CA ARG A 202 -21.08 21.39 -14.49
C ARG A 202 -20.49 22.15 -15.69
N LEU A 203 -20.61 21.61 -16.88
CA LEU A 203 -20.16 22.25 -18.11
C LEU A 203 -20.96 23.53 -18.39
N GLU A 204 -22.29 23.46 -18.30
CA GLU A 204 -23.19 24.62 -18.44
C GLU A 204 -22.94 25.69 -17.37
N ALA A 205 -22.64 25.28 -16.15
CA ALA A 205 -22.32 26.17 -15.03
C ALA A 205 -20.90 26.78 -15.13
N GLY A 206 -20.08 26.43 -16.15
CA GLY A 206 -18.72 26.92 -16.30
C GLY A 206 -17.76 26.41 -15.21
N MET A 207 -18.10 25.32 -14.52
CA MET A 207 -17.30 24.76 -13.40
C MET A 207 -16.15 23.87 -13.90
N ILE A 208 -16.16 23.51 -15.19
CA ILE A 208 -15.12 22.65 -15.77
C ILE A 208 -14.07 23.55 -16.42
N ASP A 209 -12.99 23.77 -15.70
CA ASP A 209 -11.81 24.46 -16.23
C ASP A 209 -10.94 23.47 -17.01
N THR A 210 -10.69 23.78 -18.27
CA THR A 210 -9.81 22.99 -19.15
C THR A 210 -8.35 23.44 -19.09
N LYS A 211 -7.99 24.26 -18.09
CA LYS A 211 -6.58 24.63 -17.90
C LYS A 211 -5.75 23.40 -17.59
N HIS A 212 -4.65 23.26 -18.31
CA HIS A 212 -3.68 22.21 -18.06
C HIS A 212 -3.18 22.25 -16.61
N VAL A 213 -3.04 21.08 -16.01
CA VAL A 213 -2.34 20.95 -14.72
C VAL A 213 -0.87 21.32 -14.99
N GLU A 214 -0.45 22.46 -14.45
CA GLU A 214 0.97 22.81 -14.46
C GLU A 214 1.72 21.81 -13.58
N LEU A 215 2.42 20.88 -14.20
CA LEU A 215 3.35 20.01 -13.49
C LEU A 215 4.54 20.86 -13.02
N ASN A 216 4.98 20.59 -11.80
CA ASN A 216 6.20 21.20 -11.29
C ASN A 216 7.35 21.00 -12.26
N ASP A 217 7.99 22.09 -12.66
CA ASP A 217 9.16 22.00 -13.50
C ASP A 217 10.30 21.31 -12.76
N VAL A 218 10.80 20.24 -13.35
CA VAL A 218 11.97 19.53 -12.82
C VAL A 218 13.17 20.45 -12.98
N LYS A 219 13.59 21.09 -11.89
CA LYS A 219 14.68 22.07 -11.89
C LYS A 219 15.99 21.52 -12.48
N ASN A 220 16.26 20.24 -12.26
CA ASN A 220 17.41 19.55 -12.83
C ASN A 220 17.01 18.14 -13.26
N MET A 221 16.78 17.96 -14.54
CA MET A 221 16.36 16.68 -15.15
C MET A 221 17.40 15.55 -14.93
N PHE A 222 18.69 15.89 -14.91
CA PHE A 222 19.75 14.89 -14.66
C PHE A 222 19.68 14.38 -13.23
N HIS A 223 19.59 15.27 -12.23
CA HIS A 223 19.50 14.87 -10.83
C HIS A 223 18.23 14.06 -10.53
N ALA A 224 17.10 14.48 -11.08
CA ALA A 224 15.83 13.78 -10.95
C ALA A 224 15.91 12.35 -11.53
N ARG A 225 16.43 12.22 -12.76
CA ARG A 225 16.59 10.91 -13.41
C ARG A 225 17.56 10.00 -12.67
N ILE A 226 18.73 10.52 -12.27
CA ILE A 226 19.74 9.71 -11.60
C ILE A 226 19.27 9.25 -10.21
N SER A 227 18.50 10.08 -9.49
CA SER A 227 17.92 9.68 -8.18
C SER A 227 16.96 8.51 -8.31
N VAL A 228 16.13 8.49 -9.36
CA VAL A 228 15.24 7.34 -9.66
C VAL A 228 16.05 6.09 -10.00
N ILE A 229 17.09 6.23 -10.82
CA ILE A 229 17.95 5.09 -11.20
C ILE A 229 18.64 4.49 -9.97
N ILE A 230 19.20 5.32 -9.09
CA ILE A 230 19.85 4.87 -7.86
C ILE A 230 18.86 4.12 -6.96
N PHE A 231 17.66 4.68 -6.79
CA PHE A 231 16.62 4.07 -5.97
C PHE A 231 16.15 2.71 -6.53
N ILE A 232 15.94 2.62 -7.85
CA ILE A 232 15.59 1.36 -8.52
C ILE A 232 16.74 0.35 -8.40
N ALA A 233 17.98 0.78 -8.58
CA ALA A 233 19.16 -0.10 -8.44
C ALA A 233 19.28 -0.69 -7.03
N ALA A 234 19.08 0.13 -5.99
CA ALA A 234 19.04 -0.35 -4.61
C ALA A 234 17.90 -1.36 -4.37
N THR A 235 16.71 -1.08 -4.92
CA THR A 235 15.57 -2.00 -4.85
C THR A 235 15.86 -3.32 -5.54
N LEU A 236 16.49 -3.30 -6.72
CA LEU A 236 16.88 -4.52 -7.44
C LEU A 236 17.94 -5.33 -6.66
N LEU A 237 18.88 -4.66 -5.99
CA LEU A 237 19.84 -5.33 -5.12
C LEU A 237 19.16 -6.00 -3.92
N ILE A 238 18.17 -5.34 -3.30
CA ILE A 238 17.36 -5.93 -2.23
C ILE A 238 16.64 -7.19 -2.72
N VAL A 239 16.00 -7.12 -3.89
CA VAL A 239 15.34 -8.28 -4.50
C VAL A 239 16.35 -9.40 -4.77
N LEU A 240 17.53 -9.07 -5.28
CA LEU A 240 18.60 -10.04 -5.57
C LEU A 240 19.04 -10.77 -4.30
N PHE A 241 19.42 -10.04 -3.25
CA PHE A 241 19.81 -10.64 -1.96
C PHE A 241 18.64 -11.37 -1.27
N GLY A 242 17.41 -10.88 -1.44
CA GLY A 242 16.21 -11.53 -0.91
C GLY A 242 15.84 -12.81 -1.64
N SER A 243 16.17 -12.91 -2.94
CA SER A 243 15.85 -14.06 -3.79
C SER A 243 16.93 -15.14 -3.78
N ILE A 244 18.18 -14.74 -3.55
CA ILE A 244 19.35 -15.65 -3.59
C ILE A 244 20.11 -15.53 -2.25
N PRO A 245 19.69 -16.27 -1.20
CA PRO A 245 20.34 -16.22 0.11
C PRO A 245 21.85 -16.46 0.08
N ALA A 246 22.32 -17.31 -0.84
CA ALA A 246 23.75 -17.60 -1.00
C ALA A 246 24.61 -16.38 -1.43
N MET A 247 24.01 -15.32 -1.94
CA MET A 247 24.71 -14.07 -2.27
C MET A 247 24.86 -13.12 -1.07
N ARG A 248 24.16 -13.39 0.05
CA ARG A 248 24.26 -12.56 1.25
C ARG A 248 25.63 -12.65 1.87
N PRO A 249 26.22 -11.54 2.34
CA PRO A 249 27.45 -11.58 3.11
C PRO A 249 27.31 -12.48 4.34
N VAL A 250 28.36 -13.26 4.63
CA VAL A 250 28.40 -14.16 5.79
C VAL A 250 29.39 -13.61 6.82
N PHE A 251 28.94 -13.42 8.05
CA PHE A 251 29.74 -12.98 9.18
C PHE A 251 29.61 -13.99 10.32
N ASN A 252 30.75 -14.47 10.84
CA ASN A 252 30.78 -15.45 11.92
C ASN A 252 29.93 -16.72 11.65
N GLY A 253 29.90 -17.16 10.39
CA GLY A 253 29.12 -18.34 9.97
C GLY A 253 27.62 -18.12 9.76
N ALA A 254 27.09 -16.91 9.97
CA ALA A 254 25.70 -16.56 9.72
C ALA A 254 25.59 -15.58 8.54
N ALA A 255 24.63 -15.82 7.62
CA ALA A 255 24.32 -14.89 6.57
C ALA A 255 23.63 -13.64 7.14
N LEU A 256 23.96 -12.47 6.58
CA LEU A 256 23.32 -11.21 6.96
C LEU A 256 21.80 -11.32 6.72
N ASP A 257 21.02 -10.89 7.71
CA ASP A 257 19.56 -10.92 7.65
C ASP A 257 18.97 -9.89 6.67
N MET A 258 17.75 -10.11 6.23
CA MET A 258 17.11 -9.20 5.27
C MET A 258 16.80 -7.81 5.82
N PRO A 259 16.37 -7.64 7.07
CA PRO A 259 16.27 -6.32 7.68
C PRO A 259 17.51 -5.48 7.51
N SER A 260 18.66 -5.98 7.95
CA SER A 260 19.95 -5.29 7.85
C SER A 260 20.35 -4.96 6.40
N ILE A 261 20.09 -5.87 5.44
CA ILE A 261 20.37 -5.64 4.02
C ILE A 261 19.52 -4.48 3.49
N ILE A 262 18.21 -4.46 3.80
CA ILE A 262 17.30 -3.40 3.37
C ILE A 262 17.73 -2.06 3.95
N GLU A 263 18.04 -2.02 5.24
CA GLU A 263 18.47 -0.82 5.95
C GLU A 263 19.75 -0.23 5.35
N ILE A 264 20.78 -1.06 5.20
CA ILE A 264 22.08 -0.63 4.66
C ILE A 264 21.92 -0.13 3.21
N LEU A 265 21.28 -0.89 2.34
CA LEU A 265 21.16 -0.53 0.92
C LEU A 265 20.32 0.73 0.72
N MET A 266 19.22 0.91 1.47
CA MET A 266 18.39 2.09 1.36
C MET A 266 19.03 3.33 1.95
N LEU A 267 19.74 3.23 3.08
CA LEU A 267 20.51 4.36 3.62
C LEU A 267 21.67 4.74 2.70
N CYS A 268 22.36 3.78 2.09
CA CYS A 268 23.39 4.05 1.08
C CYS A 268 22.77 4.76 -0.16
N ALA A 269 21.61 4.29 -0.65
CA ALA A 269 20.92 4.93 -1.76
C ALA A 269 20.54 6.38 -1.41
N ALA A 270 20.00 6.62 -0.21
CA ALA A 270 19.68 7.97 0.28
C ALA A 270 20.94 8.87 0.25
N ALA A 271 22.05 8.41 0.80
CA ALA A 271 23.31 9.16 0.84
C ALA A 271 23.84 9.46 -0.57
N ILE A 272 23.86 8.48 -1.46
CA ILE A 272 24.33 8.66 -2.85
C ILE A 272 23.43 9.66 -3.59
N ILE A 273 22.10 9.58 -3.40
CA ILE A 273 21.13 10.53 -4.00
C ILE A 273 21.45 11.94 -3.49
N LEU A 274 21.58 12.18 -2.20
CA LEU A 274 21.86 13.49 -1.63
C LEU A 274 23.18 14.08 -2.18
N ILE A 275 24.23 13.26 -2.23
CA ILE A 275 25.56 13.69 -2.71
C ILE A 275 25.51 14.06 -4.20
N ILE A 276 24.94 13.20 -5.05
CA ILE A 276 24.94 13.43 -6.51
C ILE A 276 23.96 14.54 -6.88
N SER A 277 22.76 14.58 -6.27
CA SER A 277 21.78 15.62 -6.57
C SER A 277 22.08 16.95 -5.87
N ARG A 278 23.06 17.00 -4.97
CA ARG A 278 23.37 18.17 -4.12
C ARG A 278 22.10 18.70 -3.43
N THR A 279 21.26 17.78 -3.00
CA THR A 279 19.99 18.12 -2.34
C THR A 279 20.25 18.24 -0.84
N ASP A 280 19.67 19.25 -0.23
CA ASP A 280 19.71 19.44 1.22
C ASP A 280 18.88 18.35 1.91
N GLY A 281 19.47 17.69 2.93
CA GLY A 281 18.80 16.67 3.72
C GLY A 281 17.54 17.18 4.45
N ILE A 282 17.49 18.47 4.80
CA ILE A 282 16.30 19.09 5.40
C ILE A 282 15.12 19.05 4.40
N LYS A 283 15.36 19.30 3.12
CA LYS A 283 14.33 19.22 2.08
C LYS A 283 13.74 17.81 1.93
N ALA A 284 14.54 16.77 2.16
CA ALA A 284 14.07 15.40 2.11
C ALA A 284 12.96 15.14 3.16
N THR A 285 13.04 15.76 4.34
CA THR A 285 12.03 15.60 5.39
C THR A 285 10.78 16.47 5.21
N GLN A 286 10.84 17.47 4.33
CA GLN A 286 9.73 18.40 4.08
C GLN A 286 8.77 17.94 2.97
N GLY A 287 9.16 16.94 2.17
CA GLY A 287 8.33 16.36 1.12
C GLY A 287 7.18 15.52 1.69
N SER A 288 6.22 15.15 0.85
CA SER A 288 5.04 14.36 1.26
C SER A 288 5.36 12.92 1.66
N VAL A 289 6.45 12.34 1.13
CA VAL A 289 6.83 10.95 1.37
C VAL A 289 7.28 10.72 2.81
N PHE A 290 8.10 11.62 3.36
CA PHE A 290 8.65 11.45 4.71
C PHE A 290 7.58 11.47 5.81
N PRO A 291 6.70 12.49 5.91
CA PRO A 291 5.65 12.51 6.92
C PRO A 291 4.68 11.33 6.79
N ALA A 292 4.29 10.97 5.57
CA ALA A 292 3.41 9.84 5.33
C ALA A 292 4.04 8.51 5.78
N GLY A 293 5.31 8.33 5.49
CA GLY A 293 6.05 7.15 5.92
C GLY A 293 6.23 7.09 7.44
N MET A 294 6.55 8.21 8.09
CA MET A 294 6.67 8.25 9.55
C MET A 294 5.33 8.01 10.25
N GLN A 295 4.20 8.44 9.67
CA GLN A 295 2.87 8.05 10.16
C GLN A 295 2.67 6.54 10.12
N ALA A 296 3.12 5.86 9.05
CA ALA A 296 3.05 4.40 8.96
C ALA A 296 3.94 3.72 10.02
N VAL A 297 5.15 4.24 10.29
CA VAL A 297 6.02 3.74 11.36
C VAL A 297 5.34 3.85 12.72
N ILE A 298 4.77 5.01 13.05
CA ILE A 298 4.06 5.24 14.32
C ILE A 298 2.83 4.32 14.44
N ALA A 299 2.08 4.15 13.34
CA ALA A 299 0.92 3.26 13.31
C ALA A 299 1.33 1.80 13.58
N ILE A 300 2.39 1.33 12.94
CA ILE A 300 2.93 -0.02 13.16
C ILE A 300 3.42 -0.17 14.59
N PHE A 301 4.17 0.81 15.11
CA PHE A 301 4.66 0.78 16.48
C PHE A 301 3.53 0.54 17.49
N GLY A 302 2.48 1.35 17.47
CA GLY A 302 1.40 1.23 18.46
C GLY A 302 0.49 0.03 18.23
N ILE A 303 -0.04 -0.11 17.01
CA ILE A 303 -1.04 -1.15 16.70
C ILE A 303 -0.43 -2.55 16.73
N ALA A 304 0.78 -2.73 16.16
CA ALA A 304 1.39 -4.05 16.14
C ALA A 304 1.76 -4.49 17.57
N TRP A 305 2.38 -3.61 18.35
CA TRP A 305 2.74 -3.94 19.73
C TRP A 305 1.51 -4.29 20.59
N MET A 306 0.43 -3.51 20.49
CA MET A 306 -0.86 -3.83 21.13
C MET A 306 -1.42 -5.17 20.64
N GLY A 307 -1.44 -5.38 19.32
CA GLY A 307 -1.97 -6.61 18.71
C GLY A 307 -1.18 -7.86 19.10
N ASP A 308 0.16 -7.78 19.01
CA ASP A 308 1.06 -8.87 19.42
C ASP A 308 0.88 -9.21 20.91
N THR A 309 0.76 -8.20 21.77
CA THR A 309 0.51 -8.38 23.21
C THR A 309 -0.85 -9.05 23.46
N PHE A 310 -1.92 -8.60 22.77
CA PHE A 310 -3.24 -9.22 22.87
C PHE A 310 -3.24 -10.68 22.41
N ILE A 311 -2.64 -10.97 21.24
CA ILE A 311 -2.59 -12.33 20.68
C ILE A 311 -1.81 -13.25 21.60
N ASN A 312 -0.60 -12.86 22.01
CA ASN A 312 0.23 -13.69 22.89
C ASN A 312 -0.42 -13.95 24.26
N GLY A 313 -1.07 -12.92 24.82
CA GLY A 313 -1.76 -13.03 26.10
C GLY A 313 -3.03 -13.89 26.08
N ASN A 314 -3.59 -14.17 24.88
CA ASN A 314 -4.82 -14.92 24.70
C ASN A 314 -4.66 -16.11 23.73
N ILE A 315 -3.43 -16.51 23.41
CA ILE A 315 -3.14 -17.50 22.37
C ILE A 315 -3.91 -18.82 22.56
N THR A 316 -3.99 -19.32 23.78
CA THR A 316 -4.68 -20.59 24.11
C THR A 316 -6.19 -20.52 23.85
N GLU A 317 -6.83 -19.38 24.22
CA GLU A 317 -8.27 -19.21 24.00
C GLU A 317 -8.60 -18.98 22.52
N LEU A 318 -7.73 -18.24 21.79
CA LEU A 318 -7.89 -17.96 20.38
C LEU A 318 -7.76 -19.24 19.54
N THR A 319 -6.71 -20.02 19.77
CA THR A 319 -6.49 -21.28 19.05
C THR A 319 -7.62 -22.28 19.31
N GLY A 320 -8.05 -22.44 20.56
CA GLY A 320 -9.13 -23.38 20.90
C GLY A 320 -10.49 -23.05 20.29
N SER A 321 -10.78 -21.74 20.07
CA SER A 321 -12.10 -21.30 19.57
C SER A 321 -12.20 -21.24 18.05
N ILE A 322 -11.13 -20.98 17.34
CA ILE A 322 -11.13 -20.62 15.90
C ILE A 322 -10.38 -21.65 15.06
N GLU A 323 -9.47 -22.42 15.66
CA GLU A 323 -8.61 -23.37 14.97
C GLU A 323 -9.37 -24.35 14.08
N GLY A 324 -10.49 -24.91 14.60
CA GLY A 324 -11.30 -25.87 13.84
C GLY A 324 -11.91 -25.29 12.58
N ILE A 325 -12.35 -24.03 12.62
CA ILE A 325 -12.95 -23.33 11.47
C ILE A 325 -11.86 -22.94 10.45
N VAL A 326 -10.75 -22.38 10.92
CA VAL A 326 -9.66 -21.91 10.04
C VAL A 326 -8.94 -23.07 9.39
N ARG A 327 -8.75 -24.21 10.09
CA ARG A 327 -8.16 -25.42 9.50
C ARG A 327 -9.02 -26.03 8.40
N GLN A 328 -10.35 -25.98 8.54
CA GLN A 328 -11.27 -26.50 7.51
C GLN A 328 -11.44 -25.53 6.34
N MET A 329 -11.38 -24.22 6.60
CA MET A 329 -11.61 -23.15 5.61
C MET A 329 -10.57 -22.02 5.74
N PRO A 330 -9.28 -22.28 5.44
CA PRO A 330 -8.22 -21.29 5.64
C PRO A 330 -8.41 -20.00 4.80
N TRP A 331 -9.16 -20.06 3.70
CA TRP A 331 -9.53 -18.90 2.90
C TRP A 331 -10.40 -17.87 3.64
N LEU A 332 -11.15 -18.29 4.70
CA LEU A 332 -11.90 -17.37 5.55
C LEU A 332 -10.98 -16.39 6.28
N PHE A 333 -9.72 -16.74 6.48
CA PHE A 333 -8.74 -15.81 7.04
C PHE A 333 -8.51 -14.60 6.12
N GLY A 334 -8.66 -14.76 4.80
CA GLY A 334 -8.66 -13.65 3.85
C GLY A 334 -9.79 -12.64 4.13
N LEU A 335 -10.96 -13.11 4.56
CA LEU A 335 -12.05 -12.21 4.97
C LEU A 335 -11.68 -11.43 6.25
N ALA A 336 -11.02 -12.05 7.21
CA ALA A 336 -10.54 -11.37 8.41
C ALA A 336 -9.51 -10.27 8.05
N LEU A 337 -8.54 -10.57 7.17
CA LEU A 337 -7.60 -9.58 6.66
C LEU A 337 -8.31 -8.44 5.95
N PHE A 338 -9.31 -8.74 5.10
CA PHE A 338 -10.08 -7.74 4.37
C PHE A 338 -10.84 -6.81 5.32
N VAL A 339 -11.62 -7.36 6.25
CA VAL A 339 -12.41 -6.58 7.21
C VAL A 339 -11.51 -5.72 8.09
N MET A 340 -10.40 -6.27 8.59
CA MET A 340 -9.47 -5.51 9.42
C MET A 340 -8.77 -4.40 8.63
N SER A 341 -8.48 -4.59 7.35
CA SER A 341 -7.89 -3.55 6.51
C SER A 341 -8.83 -2.36 6.27
N ILE A 342 -10.15 -2.59 6.27
CA ILE A 342 -11.15 -1.51 6.24
C ILE A 342 -11.06 -0.62 7.50
N LEU A 343 -10.79 -1.23 8.65
CA LEU A 343 -10.75 -0.52 9.94
C LEU A 343 -9.40 0.18 10.17
N LEU A 344 -8.31 -0.46 9.77
CA LEU A 344 -6.94 -0.01 10.07
C LEU A 344 -6.40 1.03 9.07
N TYR A 345 -6.98 1.13 7.87
CA TYR A 345 -6.49 2.00 6.78
C TYR A 345 -5.00 1.86 6.47
N SER A 346 -4.40 0.71 6.79
CA SER A 346 -2.98 0.43 6.61
C SER A 346 -2.75 -1.04 6.36
N GLN A 347 -2.21 -1.37 5.19
CA GLN A 347 -1.86 -2.74 4.82
C GLN A 347 -0.82 -3.32 5.78
N ALA A 348 0.22 -2.53 6.10
CA ALA A 348 1.28 -2.97 6.99
C ALA A 348 0.78 -3.20 8.43
N ALA A 349 -0.08 -2.31 8.94
CA ALA A 349 -0.70 -2.49 10.25
C ALA A 349 -1.62 -3.72 10.27
N THR A 350 -2.37 -3.97 9.19
CA THR A 350 -3.23 -5.15 9.07
C THR A 350 -2.42 -6.45 9.09
N VAL A 351 -1.32 -6.49 8.32
CA VAL A 351 -0.40 -7.64 8.32
C VAL A 351 0.10 -7.90 9.74
N ARG A 352 0.63 -6.89 10.41
CA ARG A 352 1.21 -7.03 11.76
C ARG A 352 0.16 -7.38 12.82
N ALA A 353 -1.07 -6.90 12.68
CA ALA A 353 -2.12 -7.18 13.65
C ALA A 353 -2.74 -8.57 13.49
N ILE A 354 -2.84 -9.09 12.26
CA ILE A 354 -3.66 -10.28 11.98
C ILE A 354 -2.85 -11.49 11.55
N VAL A 355 -1.76 -11.33 10.79
CA VAL A 355 -0.97 -12.47 10.29
C VAL A 355 -0.38 -13.32 11.43
N PRO A 356 0.10 -12.78 12.57
CA PRO A 356 0.55 -13.61 13.70
C PRO A 356 -0.51 -14.58 14.19
N LEU A 357 -1.79 -14.16 14.21
CA LEU A 357 -2.91 -15.05 14.53
C LEU A 357 -3.04 -16.17 13.49
N GLY A 358 -2.91 -15.86 12.21
CA GLY A 358 -2.94 -16.87 11.14
C GLY A 358 -1.85 -17.93 11.30
N ILE A 359 -0.63 -17.49 11.65
CA ILE A 359 0.52 -18.36 11.94
C ILE A 359 0.20 -19.26 13.18
N ALA A 360 -0.30 -18.67 14.25
CA ALA A 360 -0.66 -19.38 15.48
C ALA A 360 -1.78 -20.40 15.25
N LEU A 361 -2.71 -20.13 14.33
CA LEU A 361 -3.78 -21.05 13.91
C LEU A 361 -3.30 -22.14 12.93
N GLY A 362 -2.03 -22.17 12.57
CA GLY A 362 -1.42 -23.17 11.69
C GLY A 362 -1.72 -22.98 10.20
N ILE A 363 -2.09 -21.77 9.77
CA ILE A 363 -2.23 -21.46 8.35
C ILE A 363 -0.83 -21.52 7.71
N SER A 364 -0.71 -22.23 6.58
CA SER A 364 0.60 -22.34 5.91
C SER A 364 1.11 -20.97 5.42
N PRO A 365 2.42 -20.73 5.43
CA PRO A 365 3.02 -19.49 4.92
C PRO A 365 2.60 -19.16 3.48
N MET A 366 2.55 -20.16 2.61
CA MET A 366 2.11 -19.98 1.22
C MET A 366 0.65 -19.52 1.12
N MET A 367 -0.22 -20.04 1.98
CA MET A 367 -1.62 -19.59 2.06
C MET A 367 -1.70 -18.13 2.53
N LEU A 368 -0.90 -17.73 3.53
CA LEU A 368 -0.84 -16.34 3.99
C LEU A 368 -0.39 -15.39 2.88
N ILE A 369 0.58 -15.82 2.05
CA ILE A 369 1.04 -15.07 0.88
C ILE A 369 -0.07 -14.95 -0.19
N ALA A 370 -0.78 -16.03 -0.47
CA ALA A 370 -1.89 -16.01 -1.43
C ALA A 370 -3.05 -15.11 -0.98
N LEU A 371 -3.30 -15.03 0.33
CA LEU A 371 -4.33 -14.18 0.93
C LEU A 371 -3.86 -12.74 1.18
N PHE A 372 -2.57 -12.44 1.02
CA PHE A 372 -2.02 -11.13 1.31
C PHE A 372 -2.71 -9.97 0.55
N PRO A 373 -3.13 -10.08 -0.73
CA PRO A 373 -3.89 -9.02 -1.38
C PRO A 373 -5.20 -8.62 -0.66
N ALA A 374 -5.73 -9.46 0.24
CA ALA A 374 -6.92 -9.14 1.03
C ALA A 374 -6.74 -7.93 1.96
N VAL A 375 -5.50 -7.55 2.32
CA VAL A 375 -5.23 -6.35 3.13
C VAL A 375 -5.54 -5.03 2.42
N ASN A 376 -6.08 -5.07 1.22
CA ASN A 376 -6.43 -3.89 0.41
C ASN A 376 -7.92 -3.49 0.49
N GLY A 377 -8.62 -3.78 1.58
CA GLY A 377 -10.04 -3.42 1.78
C GLY A 377 -10.32 -1.94 2.08
N TYR A 378 -9.33 -1.09 2.21
CA TYR A 378 -9.41 0.33 2.57
C TYR A 378 -10.41 1.15 1.71
N PHE A 379 -10.70 0.70 0.49
CA PHE A 379 -11.65 1.37 -0.41
C PHE A 379 -13.10 1.12 -0.03
N PHE A 380 -13.40 0.08 0.74
CA PHE A 380 -14.77 -0.36 1.06
C PHE A 380 -15.59 0.77 1.71
N ILE A 381 -14.97 1.56 2.58
CA ILE A 381 -15.48 2.85 3.05
C ILE A 381 -14.66 3.94 2.35
N PRO A 382 -15.26 4.78 1.46
CA PRO A 382 -14.53 5.65 0.53
C PRO A 382 -14.01 6.94 1.19
N ASN A 383 -13.33 6.83 2.33
CA ASN A 383 -12.73 7.94 3.08
C ASN A 383 -11.19 7.85 3.15
N TYR A 384 -10.59 6.87 2.47
CA TYR A 384 -9.13 6.77 2.39
C TYR A 384 -8.55 7.95 1.60
N PRO A 385 -7.41 8.53 2.01
CA PRO A 385 -6.90 9.77 1.42
C PRO A 385 -6.77 9.76 -0.11
N THR A 386 -6.30 8.68 -0.74
CA THR A 386 -6.18 8.61 -2.22
C THR A 386 -7.54 8.49 -2.91
N VAL A 387 -8.53 7.89 -2.25
CA VAL A 387 -9.92 7.85 -2.72
C VAL A 387 -10.52 9.26 -2.75
N VAL A 388 -10.38 9.99 -1.63
CA VAL A 388 -10.86 11.37 -1.50
C VAL A 388 -10.15 12.29 -2.50
N ALA A 389 -8.84 12.10 -2.68
CA ALA A 389 -8.08 12.88 -3.67
C ALA A 389 -8.56 12.66 -5.10
N ALA A 390 -8.84 11.41 -5.50
CA ALA A 390 -9.35 11.12 -6.84
C ALA A 390 -10.71 11.77 -7.08
N ILE A 391 -11.61 11.77 -6.08
CA ILE A 391 -12.89 12.48 -6.15
C ILE A 391 -12.67 13.99 -6.36
N ASN A 392 -11.73 14.59 -5.62
CA ASN A 392 -11.46 16.02 -5.69
C ASN A 392 -10.77 16.44 -6.99
N PHE A 393 -9.96 15.56 -7.59
CA PHE A 393 -9.30 15.85 -8.88
C PHE A 393 -10.26 15.73 -10.08
N ASP A 394 -11.37 14.99 -9.93
CA ASP A 394 -12.38 14.88 -10.98
C ASP A 394 -13.32 16.10 -10.99
N ARG A 395 -12.98 17.08 -11.81
CA ARG A 395 -13.81 18.27 -12.01
C ARG A 395 -15.12 17.99 -12.71
N THR A 396 -15.24 16.85 -13.43
CA THR A 396 -16.45 16.45 -14.12
C THR A 396 -17.56 15.99 -13.17
N GLY A 397 -17.17 15.57 -11.94
CA GLY A 397 -18.09 15.07 -10.91
C GLY A 397 -18.58 13.65 -11.14
N THR A 398 -17.98 12.93 -12.09
CA THR A 398 -18.35 11.53 -12.36
C THR A 398 -17.78 10.56 -11.35
N THR A 399 -16.61 10.89 -10.75
CA THR A 399 -16.01 10.13 -9.66
C THR A 399 -16.58 10.60 -8.33
N GLY A 400 -17.25 9.71 -7.59
CA GLY A 400 -17.90 10.16 -6.36
C GLY A 400 -18.49 9.04 -5.52
N ILE A 401 -19.19 9.48 -4.47
CA ILE A 401 -19.99 8.65 -3.58
C ILE A 401 -21.46 8.89 -3.93
N GLY A 402 -22.19 7.82 -4.23
CA GLY A 402 -23.61 7.88 -4.53
C GLY A 402 -24.48 8.06 -3.29
N LYS A 403 -25.78 7.76 -3.39
CA LYS A 403 -26.75 7.91 -2.30
C LYS A 403 -26.42 7.05 -1.06
N TRP A 404 -25.76 5.93 -1.25
CA TRP A 404 -25.32 5.00 -0.20
C TRP A 404 -23.82 4.94 -0.16
N ILE A 405 -23.25 4.87 1.04
CA ILE A 405 -21.80 4.85 1.25
C ILE A 405 -21.08 3.71 0.48
N LEU A 406 -21.76 2.60 0.25
CA LEU A 406 -21.24 1.47 -0.52
C LEU A 406 -21.44 1.62 -2.04
N ASN A 407 -22.17 2.63 -2.49
CA ASN A 407 -22.35 2.93 -3.92
C ASN A 407 -21.39 4.06 -4.31
N HIS A 408 -20.17 3.73 -4.62
CA HIS A 408 -19.13 4.68 -4.99
C HIS A 408 -18.23 4.12 -6.08
N SER A 409 -17.52 5.01 -6.76
CA SER A 409 -16.71 4.72 -7.94
C SER A 409 -15.58 3.69 -7.72
N PHE A 410 -15.19 3.44 -6.48
CA PHE A 410 -14.08 2.55 -6.13
C PHE A 410 -14.54 1.14 -5.70
N MET A 411 -15.83 0.93 -5.45
CA MET A 411 -16.35 -0.35 -4.93
C MET A 411 -16.13 -1.48 -5.94
N MET A 412 -16.64 -1.32 -7.16
CA MET A 412 -16.54 -2.37 -8.17
C MET A 412 -15.08 -2.67 -8.54
N PRO A 413 -14.23 -1.67 -8.95
CA PRO A 413 -12.85 -1.97 -9.30
C PRO A 413 -12.05 -2.53 -8.12
N GLY A 414 -12.31 -2.07 -6.89
CA GLY A 414 -11.64 -2.55 -5.68
C GLY A 414 -11.99 -4.00 -5.36
N MET A 415 -13.28 -4.34 -5.34
CA MET A 415 -13.73 -5.72 -5.09
C MET A 415 -13.21 -6.68 -6.14
N VAL A 416 -13.32 -6.32 -7.42
CA VAL A 416 -12.84 -7.16 -8.52
C VAL A 416 -11.33 -7.37 -8.42
N ALA A 417 -10.55 -6.29 -8.29
CA ALA A 417 -9.10 -6.42 -8.23
C ALA A 417 -8.65 -7.27 -7.04
N THR A 418 -9.24 -7.05 -5.85
CA THR A 418 -8.87 -7.80 -4.65
C THR A 418 -9.28 -9.27 -4.74
N LEU A 419 -10.52 -9.57 -5.15
CA LEU A 419 -10.99 -10.95 -5.26
C LEU A 419 -10.21 -11.73 -6.32
N VAL A 420 -9.99 -11.13 -7.50
CA VAL A 420 -9.20 -11.78 -8.56
C VAL A 420 -7.76 -12.00 -8.09
N SER A 421 -7.15 -11.04 -7.40
CA SER A 421 -5.80 -11.20 -6.84
C SER A 421 -5.72 -12.37 -5.85
N ILE A 422 -6.70 -12.51 -4.96
CA ILE A 422 -6.75 -13.64 -4.03
C ILE A 422 -6.92 -14.96 -4.79
N VAL A 423 -7.86 -15.04 -5.73
CA VAL A 423 -8.10 -16.27 -6.53
C VAL A 423 -6.86 -16.67 -7.31
N VAL A 424 -6.21 -15.73 -7.99
CA VAL A 424 -4.96 -15.99 -8.72
C VAL A 424 -3.85 -16.40 -7.75
N GLY A 425 -3.72 -15.75 -6.60
CA GLY A 425 -2.77 -16.15 -5.55
C GLY A 425 -2.98 -17.60 -5.10
N LEU A 426 -4.23 -17.99 -4.83
CA LEU A 426 -4.60 -19.36 -4.43
C LEU A 426 -4.32 -20.39 -5.54
N LEU A 427 -4.45 -20.03 -6.80
CA LEU A 427 -4.08 -20.89 -7.92
C LEU A 427 -2.56 -21.03 -8.05
N LEU A 428 -1.82 -19.93 -7.89
CA LEU A 428 -0.36 -19.94 -8.03
C LEU A 428 0.33 -20.79 -6.96
N ILE A 429 -0.15 -20.79 -5.72
CA ILE A 429 0.43 -21.66 -4.67
C ILE A 429 0.19 -23.16 -4.89
N GLN A 430 -0.65 -23.54 -5.83
CA GLN A 430 -0.82 -24.95 -6.22
C GLN A 430 0.21 -25.37 -7.28
N VAL A 431 0.84 -24.41 -7.95
CA VAL A 431 1.84 -24.63 -9.00
C VAL A 431 3.27 -24.55 -8.46
N PHE A 432 3.47 -23.73 -7.42
CA PHE A 432 4.75 -23.46 -6.78
C PHE A 432 4.86 -24.08 -5.39
#